data_7c3514333e484ceb6728832f20e5a408
#
_entry.id   7c3514333e484ceb6728832f20e5a408
#
_cell.length_a   1.000
_cell.length_b   1.000
_cell.length_c   1.000
_cell.angle_alpha   90.00
_cell.angle_beta   90.00
_cell.angle_gamma   90.00
#
_symmetry.space_group_name_H-M   'P 1'
#
loop_
_entity.id
_entity.type
_entity.pdbx_description
1 polymer ?
#
loop_
_entity_poly.entity_id
_entity_poly.type
_entity_poly.pdbx_seq_one_letter_code
_entity_poly.pdbx_strand_id
1 'polypeptide(L)'
;MTTDSQGSFLSKQRIIANPGFNRWLVPPAALAIHLCIGMAYGFSVFWLPLSKALGVKDAIKCGPEIGFFQELFTTSCDWKISTLGWMYTLFFVLLGSSAALWGGWLERAGPRKAGVVSAFCWCGGMLISALGVHLHQFWMMLLGSGVIGGIGLGLGYISPVSTLIKWFPDRRGMATGMAIMGFGGGAMIGSPLAAELMKIFAT
;
A
#
# COMPACT_ATOMS: atom_id res chain seq x y z
N MET A 1 22.02 4.64 40.62
CA MET A 1 20.91 5.36 39.94
C MET A 1 21.36 5.60 38.53
N THR A 2 21.09 4.64 37.65
CA THR A 2 21.37 4.78 36.21
C THR A 2 20.18 5.51 35.59
N THR A 3 20.42 6.71 35.12
CA THR A 3 19.46 7.49 34.32
C THR A 3 19.06 6.68 33.12
N ASP A 4 17.84 6.15 33.18
CA ASP A 4 17.17 5.47 32.09
C ASP A 4 17.08 6.45 30.91
N SER A 5 17.97 6.29 29.95
CA SER A 5 17.86 6.99 28.67
C SER A 5 16.54 6.52 28.04
N GLN A 6 15.50 7.32 28.21
CA GLN A 6 14.19 7.05 27.61
C GLN A 6 14.38 7.01 26.09
N GLY A 7 14.58 5.81 25.55
CA GLY A 7 14.72 5.59 24.12
C GLY A 7 13.54 6.24 23.37
N SER A 8 13.76 6.70 22.15
CA SER A 8 12.73 7.28 21.26
C SER A 8 11.44 6.46 21.32
N PHE A 9 10.28 7.11 21.20
CA PHE A 9 8.95 6.47 21.12
C PHE A 9 8.91 5.27 20.14
N LEU A 10 9.74 5.31 19.11
CA LEU A 10 9.89 4.26 18.09
C LEU A 10 10.91 3.17 18.46
N SER A 11 11.56 3.23 19.64
CA SER A 11 12.55 2.24 20.03
C SER A 11 11.91 0.88 20.33
N LYS A 12 12.61 -0.21 19.97
CA LYS A 12 12.14 -1.58 20.15
C LYS A 12 11.89 -1.91 21.63
N GLN A 13 12.65 -1.32 22.55
CA GLN A 13 12.48 -1.54 23.98
C GLN A 13 11.13 -1.05 24.52
N ARG A 14 10.56 0.00 23.93
CA ARG A 14 9.25 0.55 24.32
C ARG A 14 8.04 -0.21 23.78
N ILE A 15 8.25 -1.21 22.92
CA ILE A 15 7.16 -2.06 22.39
C ILE A 15 7.05 -3.41 23.12
N ILE A 16 7.90 -3.66 24.11
CA ILE A 16 7.76 -4.83 24.97
C ILE A 16 6.53 -4.62 25.86
N ALA A 17 5.61 -5.59 25.81
CA ALA A 17 4.39 -5.52 26.59
C ALA A 17 4.66 -5.68 28.09
N ASN A 18 3.93 -4.93 28.90
CA ASN A 18 3.96 -5.09 30.35
C ASN A 18 3.36 -6.44 30.77
N PRO A 19 3.78 -7.01 31.93
CA PRO A 19 3.11 -8.16 32.52
C PRO A 19 1.59 -7.91 32.65
N GLY A 20 0.77 -8.87 32.21
CA GLY A 20 -0.69 -8.74 32.23
C GLY A 20 -1.31 -8.09 30.99
N PHE A 21 -0.54 -7.73 29.97
CA PHE A 21 -1.09 -7.21 28.70
C PHE A 21 -2.00 -8.24 28.03
N ASN A 22 -3.20 -7.82 27.65
CA ASN A 22 -4.13 -8.68 26.93
C ASN A 22 -3.72 -8.83 25.46
N ARG A 23 -3.20 -10.01 25.10
CA ARG A 23 -2.74 -10.31 23.73
C ARG A 23 -3.84 -10.17 22.66
N TRP A 24 -5.13 -10.26 23.03
CA TRP A 24 -6.26 -10.11 22.10
C TRP A 24 -6.48 -8.69 21.60
N LEU A 25 -5.77 -7.70 22.13
CA LEU A 25 -5.76 -6.33 21.59
C LEU A 25 -4.84 -6.18 20.36
N VAL A 26 -3.95 -7.14 20.12
CA VAL A 26 -3.03 -7.11 18.96
C VAL A 26 -3.75 -7.38 17.64
N PRO A 27 -4.64 -8.38 17.51
CA PRO A 27 -5.36 -8.66 16.27
C PRO A 27 -6.18 -7.48 15.73
N PRO A 28 -7.00 -6.75 16.52
CA PRO A 28 -7.71 -5.58 16.02
C PRO A 28 -6.80 -4.48 15.47
N ALA A 29 -5.66 -4.24 16.13
CA ALA A 29 -4.68 -3.26 15.67
C ALA A 29 -4.02 -3.69 14.34
N ALA A 30 -3.66 -4.96 14.23
CA ALA A 30 -3.11 -5.53 12.99
C ALA A 30 -4.14 -5.50 11.86
N LEU A 31 -5.41 -5.83 12.16
CA LEU A 31 -6.53 -5.77 11.23
C LEU A 31 -6.74 -4.35 10.71
N ALA A 32 -6.71 -3.34 11.58
CA ALA A 32 -6.87 -1.93 11.18
C ALA A 32 -5.79 -1.50 10.18
N ILE A 33 -4.53 -1.88 10.41
CA ILE A 33 -3.43 -1.59 9.46
C ILE A 33 -3.71 -2.28 8.12
N HIS A 34 -4.07 -3.56 8.14
CA HIS A 34 -4.34 -4.32 6.93
C HIS A 34 -5.56 -3.81 6.16
N LEU A 35 -6.60 -3.33 6.84
CA LEU A 35 -7.74 -2.67 6.20
C LEU A 35 -7.31 -1.41 5.45
N CYS A 36 -6.45 -0.57 6.05
CA CYS A 36 -5.95 0.65 5.41
C CYS A 36 -5.12 0.37 4.14
N ILE A 37 -4.25 -0.65 4.17
CA ILE A 37 -3.41 -1.00 3.02
C ILE A 37 -4.10 -1.94 2.02
N GLY A 38 -5.17 -2.60 2.44
CA GLY A 38 -5.90 -3.59 1.64
C GLY A 38 -6.64 -3.01 0.44
N MET A 39 -6.84 -1.68 0.38
CA MET A 39 -7.35 -0.99 -0.80
C MET A 39 -6.51 -1.28 -2.06
N ALA A 40 -5.26 -1.71 -1.91
CA ALA A 40 -4.43 -2.15 -3.04
C ALA A 40 -5.11 -3.21 -3.93
N TYR A 41 -5.86 -4.15 -3.34
CA TYR A 41 -6.65 -5.12 -4.12
C TYR A 41 -7.87 -4.51 -4.83
N GLY A 42 -8.38 -3.40 -4.33
CA GLY A 42 -9.46 -2.65 -4.95
C GLY A 42 -9.02 -1.69 -6.05
N PHE A 43 -7.72 -1.65 -6.37
CA PHE A 43 -7.17 -0.69 -7.34
C PHE A 43 -7.80 -0.79 -8.75
N SER A 44 -8.32 -1.96 -9.10
CA SER A 44 -9.02 -2.18 -10.37
C SER A 44 -10.22 -1.24 -10.60
N VAL A 45 -10.79 -0.69 -9.54
CA VAL A 45 -11.88 0.31 -9.62
C VAL A 45 -11.45 1.57 -10.36
N PHE A 46 -10.14 1.89 -10.34
CA PHE A 46 -9.59 3.07 -10.99
C PHE A 46 -9.18 2.83 -12.46
N TRP A 47 -9.13 1.60 -12.95
CA TRP A 47 -8.62 1.33 -14.30
C TRP A 47 -9.45 1.99 -15.39
N LEU A 48 -10.77 1.88 -15.33
CA LEU A 48 -11.64 2.49 -16.31
C LEU A 48 -11.61 4.03 -16.23
N PRO A 49 -11.74 4.68 -15.06
CA PRO A 49 -11.55 6.12 -14.95
C PRO A 49 -10.18 6.61 -15.44
N LEU A 50 -9.09 5.92 -15.07
CA LEU A 50 -7.74 6.30 -15.50
C LEU A 50 -7.53 6.14 -17.02
N SER A 51 -8.18 5.16 -17.65
CA SER A 51 -8.12 4.98 -19.11
C SER A 51 -8.97 5.98 -19.88
N LYS A 52 -9.62 6.92 -19.20
CA LYS A 52 -10.44 8.01 -19.74
C LYS A 52 -10.15 9.34 -19.03
N ALA A 53 -8.96 9.51 -18.51
CA ALA A 53 -8.62 10.67 -17.69
C ALA A 53 -8.65 12.00 -18.45
N LEU A 54 -8.36 11.99 -19.75
CA LEU A 54 -8.46 13.15 -20.65
C LEU A 54 -9.81 13.21 -21.35
N GLY A 55 -10.31 12.07 -21.83
CA GLY A 55 -11.58 11.96 -22.53
C GLY A 55 -12.68 11.47 -21.63
N VAL A 56 -13.38 12.37 -20.94
CA VAL A 56 -14.43 12.02 -19.93
C VAL A 56 -15.57 11.17 -20.52
N LYS A 57 -15.96 11.41 -21.79
CA LYS A 57 -17.01 10.63 -22.47
C LYS A 57 -16.44 9.51 -23.32
N ASP A 58 -15.47 9.83 -24.15
CA ASP A 58 -14.81 8.89 -25.05
C ASP A 58 -13.31 8.97 -24.87
N ALA A 59 -12.64 7.83 -24.66
CA ALA A 59 -11.20 7.78 -24.46
C ALA A 59 -10.46 8.31 -25.69
N ILE A 60 -9.53 9.23 -25.48
CA ILE A 60 -8.62 9.74 -26.52
C ILE A 60 -7.52 8.70 -26.70
N LYS A 61 -7.73 7.76 -27.61
CA LYS A 61 -6.82 6.63 -27.81
C LYS A 61 -5.48 7.09 -28.35
N CYS A 62 -4.40 6.63 -27.74
CA CYS A 62 -3.06 6.73 -28.30
C CYS A 62 -2.97 5.97 -29.62
N GLY A 63 -2.23 6.50 -30.61
CA GLY A 63 -1.97 5.80 -31.86
C GLY A 63 -1.33 4.42 -31.64
N PRO A 64 -1.51 3.47 -32.56
CA PRO A 64 -0.96 2.12 -32.45
C PRO A 64 0.58 2.10 -32.41
N GLU A 65 1.21 3.15 -32.87
CA GLU A 65 2.67 3.32 -32.94
C GLU A 65 3.31 3.72 -31.60
N ILE A 66 2.50 4.18 -30.62
CA ILE A 66 3.00 4.60 -29.30
C ILE A 66 3.27 3.37 -28.46
N GLY A 67 4.57 3.08 -28.23
CA GLY A 67 5.04 2.02 -27.36
C GLY A 67 4.96 2.42 -25.87
N PHE A 68 5.13 1.42 -24.98
CA PHE A 68 5.09 1.61 -23.52
C PHE A 68 5.98 2.74 -23.01
N PHE A 69 7.23 2.82 -23.49
CA PHE A 69 8.17 3.86 -23.05
C PHE A 69 7.78 5.27 -23.52
N GLN A 70 7.14 5.40 -24.67
CA GLN A 70 6.64 6.68 -25.15
C GLN A 70 5.39 7.10 -24.37
N GLU A 71 4.52 6.15 -24.03
CA GLU A 71 3.32 6.39 -23.22
C GLU A 71 3.64 6.91 -21.81
N LEU A 72 4.82 6.58 -21.26
CA LEU A 72 5.28 7.11 -19.95
C LEU A 72 5.34 8.63 -19.91
N PHE A 73 5.66 9.27 -21.03
CA PHE A 73 5.89 10.71 -21.11
C PHE A 73 4.85 11.43 -21.98
N THR A 74 3.93 10.68 -22.60
CA THR A 74 2.88 11.25 -23.45
C THR A 74 1.75 11.80 -22.60
N THR A 75 1.35 13.04 -22.88
CA THR A 75 0.28 13.75 -22.18
C THR A 75 -0.92 14.04 -23.06
N SER A 76 -0.88 13.65 -24.32
CA SER A 76 -1.89 13.99 -25.34
C SER A 76 -2.96 12.93 -25.55
N CYS A 77 -2.82 11.76 -24.95
CA CYS A 77 -3.74 10.64 -25.08
C CYS A 77 -3.92 9.87 -23.77
N ASP A 78 -5.04 9.18 -23.64
CA ASP A 78 -5.38 8.39 -22.46
C ASP A 78 -4.55 7.10 -22.36
N TRP A 79 -4.25 6.68 -21.16
CA TRP A 79 -3.44 5.49 -20.88
C TRP A 79 -4.16 4.21 -21.26
N LYS A 80 -3.44 3.28 -21.87
CA LYS A 80 -3.97 1.94 -22.17
C LYS A 80 -4.15 1.16 -20.87
N ILE A 81 -5.23 0.36 -20.78
CA ILE A 81 -5.46 -0.54 -19.63
C ILE A 81 -4.30 -1.52 -19.44
N SER A 82 -3.67 -1.96 -20.55
CA SER A 82 -2.47 -2.81 -20.48
C SER A 82 -1.29 -2.13 -19.78
N THR A 83 -1.11 -0.84 -20.00
CA THR A 83 -0.05 -0.03 -19.37
C THR A 83 -0.31 0.14 -17.88
N LEU A 84 -1.57 0.39 -17.50
CA LEU A 84 -2.00 0.38 -16.09
C LEU A 84 -1.78 -1.00 -15.44
N GLY A 85 -2.01 -2.09 -16.18
CA GLY A 85 -1.74 -3.44 -15.72
C GLY A 85 -0.25 -3.70 -15.43
N TRP A 86 0.66 -3.18 -16.25
CA TRP A 86 2.10 -3.28 -16.00
C TRP A 86 2.53 -2.53 -14.74
N MET A 87 1.95 -1.35 -14.49
CA MET A 87 2.18 -0.62 -13.23
C MET A 87 1.76 -1.46 -12.01
N TYR A 88 0.61 -2.12 -12.09
CA TYR A 88 0.10 -2.98 -11.04
C TYR A 88 0.97 -4.24 -10.84
N THR A 89 1.49 -4.81 -11.93
CA THR A 89 2.46 -5.91 -11.87
C THR A 89 3.74 -5.49 -11.15
N LEU A 90 4.32 -4.33 -11.51
CA LEU A 90 5.51 -3.78 -10.86
C LEU A 90 5.26 -3.55 -9.36
N PHE A 91 4.10 -3.02 -9.02
CA PHE A 91 3.67 -2.83 -7.64
C PHE A 91 3.75 -4.13 -6.82
N PHE A 92 3.20 -5.25 -7.31
CA PHE A 92 3.26 -6.53 -6.61
C PHE A 92 4.65 -7.15 -6.58
N VAL A 93 5.43 -7.00 -7.63
CA VAL A 93 6.84 -7.45 -7.64
C VAL A 93 7.62 -6.73 -6.55
N LEU A 94 7.46 -5.42 -6.42
CA LEU A 94 8.14 -4.63 -5.39
C LEU A 94 7.58 -4.87 -3.99
N LEU A 95 6.28 -5.13 -3.85
CA LEU A 95 5.69 -5.59 -2.60
C LEU A 95 6.37 -6.86 -2.09
N GLY A 96 6.44 -7.89 -2.93
CA GLY A 96 7.06 -9.17 -2.56
C GLY A 96 8.56 -9.02 -2.30
N SER A 97 9.28 -8.33 -3.17
CA SER A 97 10.72 -8.10 -3.03
C SER A 97 11.06 -7.29 -1.78
N SER A 98 10.32 -6.24 -1.49
CA SER A 98 10.54 -5.41 -0.30
C SER A 98 10.26 -6.19 0.99
N ALA A 99 9.20 -6.98 1.03
CA ALA A 99 8.91 -7.84 2.17
C ALA A 99 10.04 -8.85 2.43
N ALA A 100 10.62 -9.43 1.38
CA ALA A 100 11.73 -10.38 1.48
C ALA A 100 13.04 -9.69 1.92
N LEU A 101 13.40 -8.58 1.29
CA LEU A 101 14.68 -7.91 1.54
C LEU A 101 14.71 -7.21 2.91
N TRP A 102 13.63 -6.53 3.28
CA TRP A 102 13.58 -5.77 4.53
C TRP A 102 12.94 -6.51 5.71
N GLY A 103 12.52 -7.76 5.54
CA GLY A 103 12.02 -8.58 6.66
C GLY A 103 13.02 -8.68 7.81
N GLY A 104 14.33 -8.90 7.52
CA GLY A 104 15.38 -8.90 8.53
C GLY A 104 15.63 -7.55 9.20
N TRP A 105 15.46 -6.45 8.49
CA TRP A 105 15.50 -5.10 9.07
C TRP A 105 14.31 -4.87 10.01
N LEU A 106 13.11 -5.28 9.61
CA LEU A 106 11.88 -5.18 10.40
C LEU A 106 12.03 -5.89 11.76
N GLU A 107 12.63 -7.07 11.76
CA GLU A 107 12.90 -7.84 12.99
C GLU A 107 13.80 -7.08 13.98
N ARG A 108 14.77 -6.33 13.46
CA ARG A 108 15.71 -5.52 14.25
C ARG A 108 15.11 -4.17 14.65
N ALA A 109 14.47 -3.47 13.73
CA ALA A 109 13.93 -2.12 13.92
C ALA A 109 12.64 -2.10 14.75
N GLY A 110 11.86 -3.19 14.69
CA GLY A 110 10.57 -3.34 15.36
C GLY A 110 9.38 -2.82 14.56
N PRO A 111 8.16 -3.29 14.90
CA PRO A 111 6.95 -3.05 14.11
C PRO A 111 6.54 -1.57 14.06
N ARG A 112 6.79 -0.76 15.09
CA ARG A 112 6.45 0.67 15.08
C ARG A 112 7.24 1.45 14.03
N LYS A 113 8.57 1.25 13.97
CA LYS A 113 9.41 1.91 12.95
C LYS A 113 9.03 1.46 11.55
N ALA A 114 8.84 0.16 11.36
CA ALA A 114 8.41 -0.38 10.07
C ALA A 114 7.06 0.16 9.64
N GLY A 115 6.09 0.26 10.55
CA GLY A 115 4.78 0.84 10.27
C GLY A 115 4.84 2.33 9.88
N VAL A 116 5.66 3.12 10.58
CA VAL A 116 5.86 4.54 10.23
C VAL A 116 6.49 4.69 8.84
N VAL A 117 7.56 3.94 8.54
CA VAL A 117 8.21 3.98 7.22
C VAL A 117 7.22 3.52 6.13
N SER A 118 6.49 2.45 6.37
CA SER A 118 5.44 1.97 5.47
C SER A 118 4.38 3.03 5.20
N ALA A 119 3.88 3.70 6.25
CA ALA A 119 2.87 4.76 6.13
C ALA A 119 3.38 5.93 5.28
N PHE A 120 4.61 6.39 5.50
CA PHE A 120 5.20 7.45 4.69
C PHE A 120 5.39 7.04 3.23
N CYS A 121 5.88 5.81 2.97
CA CYS A 121 6.04 5.31 1.61
C CYS A 121 4.67 5.12 0.93
N TRP A 122 3.70 4.50 1.62
CA TRP A 122 2.38 4.25 1.05
C TRP A 122 1.63 5.55 0.77
N CYS A 123 1.47 6.41 1.77
CA CYS A 123 0.76 7.69 1.60
C CYS A 123 1.49 8.63 0.64
N GLY A 124 2.81 8.74 0.76
CA GLY A 124 3.64 9.55 -0.15
C GLY A 124 3.56 9.04 -1.60
N GLY A 125 3.61 7.72 -1.79
CA GLY A 125 3.43 7.10 -3.10
C GLY A 125 2.07 7.40 -3.71
N MET A 126 0.98 7.34 -2.92
CA MET A 126 -0.37 7.69 -3.37
C MET A 126 -0.50 9.17 -3.73
N LEU A 127 0.11 10.07 -2.93
CA LEU A 127 0.11 11.51 -3.23
C LEU A 127 0.87 11.82 -4.53
N ILE A 128 2.03 11.21 -4.75
CA ILE A 128 2.78 11.35 -6.00
C ILE A 128 1.96 10.82 -7.18
N SER A 129 1.27 9.70 -7.01
CA SER A 129 0.40 9.14 -8.04
C SER A 129 -0.80 10.05 -8.34
N ALA A 130 -1.44 10.61 -7.33
CA ALA A 130 -2.53 11.57 -7.50
C ALA A 130 -2.06 12.81 -8.28
N LEU A 131 -0.86 13.32 -7.96
CA LEU A 131 -0.24 14.40 -8.72
C LEU A 131 0.06 13.99 -10.17
N GLY A 132 0.54 12.75 -10.37
CA GLY A 132 0.79 12.18 -11.70
C GLY A 132 -0.49 12.09 -12.55
N VAL A 133 -1.61 11.70 -11.94
CA VAL A 133 -2.93 11.71 -12.60
C VAL A 133 -3.36 13.13 -12.95
N HIS A 134 -3.22 14.08 -12.03
CA HIS A 134 -3.58 15.48 -12.25
C HIS A 134 -2.75 16.13 -13.38
N LEU A 135 -1.46 15.83 -13.43
CA LEU A 135 -0.55 16.33 -14.47
C LEU A 135 -0.55 15.46 -15.74
N HIS A 136 -1.34 14.40 -15.76
CA HIS A 136 -1.37 13.38 -16.82
C HIS A 136 0.03 12.82 -17.16
N GLN A 137 0.83 12.51 -16.13
CA GLN A 137 2.20 12.01 -16.23
C GLN A 137 2.27 10.57 -15.71
N PHE A 138 2.28 9.59 -16.61
CA PHE A 138 2.25 8.18 -16.22
C PHE A 138 3.49 7.74 -15.43
N TRP A 139 4.67 8.28 -15.77
CA TRP A 139 5.91 7.98 -15.04
C TRP A 139 5.85 8.35 -13.56
N MET A 140 5.15 9.45 -13.19
CA MET A 140 4.94 9.82 -11.79
C MET A 140 4.04 8.82 -11.08
N MET A 141 3.01 8.34 -11.78
CA MET A 141 2.10 7.33 -11.25
C MET A 141 2.82 5.98 -11.09
N LEU A 142 3.67 5.61 -12.04
CA LEU A 142 4.51 4.41 -11.96
C LEU A 142 5.49 4.47 -10.79
N LEU A 143 6.16 5.61 -10.59
CA LEU A 143 7.08 5.83 -9.47
C LEU A 143 6.33 5.87 -8.13
N GLY A 144 5.22 6.60 -8.06
CA GLY A 144 4.45 6.79 -6.83
C GLY A 144 3.79 5.50 -6.35
N SER A 145 2.80 5.00 -7.07
CA SER A 145 2.07 3.78 -6.67
C SER A 145 2.85 2.51 -6.98
N GLY A 146 3.51 2.43 -8.15
CA GLY A 146 4.24 1.23 -8.56
C GLY A 146 5.46 0.97 -7.66
N VAL A 147 6.36 1.94 -7.53
CA VAL A 147 7.64 1.75 -6.83
C VAL A 147 7.51 2.06 -5.34
N ILE A 148 7.26 3.31 -4.99
CA ILE A 148 7.27 3.77 -3.59
C ILE A 148 6.11 3.12 -2.82
N GLY A 149 4.92 3.07 -3.43
CA GLY A 149 3.74 2.43 -2.86
C GLY A 149 3.94 0.92 -2.69
N GLY A 150 4.51 0.23 -3.67
CA GLY A 150 4.82 -1.20 -3.60
C GLY A 150 5.78 -1.54 -2.45
N ILE A 151 6.86 -0.77 -2.28
CA ILE A 151 7.80 -0.91 -1.17
C ILE A 151 7.09 -0.65 0.17
N GLY A 152 6.34 0.45 0.25
CA GLY A 152 5.59 0.81 1.45
C GLY A 152 4.60 -0.27 1.86
N LEU A 153 3.87 -0.82 0.90
CA LEU A 153 2.90 -1.87 1.16
C LEU A 153 3.58 -3.16 1.63
N GLY A 154 4.72 -3.55 1.05
CA GLY A 154 5.43 -4.75 1.47
C GLY A 154 5.88 -4.70 2.93
N LEU A 155 6.42 -3.56 3.37
CA LEU A 155 6.75 -3.31 4.78
C LEU A 155 5.51 -3.29 5.68
N GLY A 156 4.43 -2.66 5.22
CA GLY A 156 3.15 -2.56 5.93
C GLY A 156 2.45 -3.90 6.06
N TYR A 157 2.59 -4.77 5.07
CA TYR A 157 2.00 -6.10 5.08
C TYR A 157 2.71 -7.06 6.04
N ILE A 158 4.04 -7.15 5.94
CA ILE A 158 4.79 -8.13 6.73
C ILE A 158 4.85 -7.79 8.22
N SER A 159 4.78 -6.50 8.59
CA SER A 159 4.90 -6.06 9.98
C SER A 159 3.79 -6.60 10.90
N PRO A 160 2.48 -6.43 10.58
CA PRO A 160 1.39 -7.01 11.38
C PRO A 160 1.38 -8.54 11.34
N VAL A 161 1.70 -9.17 10.19
CA VAL A 161 1.75 -10.63 10.05
C VAL A 161 2.80 -11.23 10.98
N SER A 162 4.04 -10.70 10.93
CA SER A 162 5.13 -11.14 11.81
C SER A 162 4.79 -10.93 13.29
N THR A 163 4.17 -9.80 13.62
CA THR A 163 3.74 -9.49 14.98
C THR A 163 2.69 -10.50 15.47
N LEU A 164 1.65 -10.76 14.70
CA LEU A 164 0.59 -11.69 15.04
C LEU A 164 1.12 -13.12 15.26
N ILE A 165 2.00 -13.60 14.39
CA ILE A 165 2.60 -14.93 14.52
C ILE A 165 3.41 -15.04 15.81
N LYS A 166 4.10 -13.97 16.23
CA LYS A 166 4.88 -13.93 17.48
C LYS A 166 3.99 -13.89 18.73
N TRP A 167 2.86 -13.21 18.67
CA TRP A 167 1.91 -13.12 19.79
C TRP A 167 1.04 -14.37 19.94
N PHE A 168 0.83 -15.14 18.86
CA PHE A 168 0.00 -16.35 18.84
C PHE A 168 0.77 -17.55 18.29
N PRO A 169 1.87 -17.97 18.94
CA PRO A 169 2.62 -19.15 18.52
C PRO A 169 1.81 -20.44 18.65
N ASP A 170 0.83 -20.45 19.56
CA ASP A 170 -0.13 -21.53 19.80
C ASP A 170 -1.21 -21.65 18.72
N ARG A 171 -1.48 -20.56 17.96
CA ARG A 171 -2.57 -20.46 16.95
C ARG A 171 -2.13 -19.72 15.70
N ARG A 172 -0.99 -20.11 15.10
CA ARG A 172 -0.39 -19.44 13.94
C ARG A 172 -1.33 -19.32 12.74
N GLY A 173 -2.10 -20.39 12.43
CA GLY A 173 -3.05 -20.37 11.31
C GLY A 173 -4.16 -19.32 11.48
N MET A 174 -4.71 -19.22 12.70
CA MET A 174 -5.69 -18.18 13.04
C MET A 174 -5.08 -16.77 12.92
N ALA A 175 -3.88 -16.57 13.43
CA ALA A 175 -3.19 -15.28 13.38
C ALA A 175 -2.97 -14.83 11.92
N THR A 176 -2.48 -15.74 11.07
CA THR A 176 -2.27 -15.47 9.64
C THR A 176 -3.60 -15.22 8.92
N GLY A 177 -4.63 -16.01 9.22
CA GLY A 177 -5.97 -15.84 8.63
C GLY A 177 -6.59 -14.48 8.94
N MET A 178 -6.47 -14.00 10.18
CA MET A 178 -6.94 -12.65 10.57
C MET A 178 -6.20 -11.54 9.82
N ALA A 179 -4.89 -11.69 9.63
CA ALA A 179 -4.11 -10.74 8.85
C ALA A 179 -4.60 -10.66 7.39
N ILE A 180 -4.75 -11.80 6.72
CA ILE A 180 -5.20 -11.88 5.33
C ILE A 180 -6.64 -11.37 5.18
N MET A 181 -7.52 -11.69 6.12
CA MET A 181 -8.90 -11.19 6.16
C MET A 181 -8.95 -9.67 6.19
N GLY A 182 -8.09 -9.02 6.98
CA GLY A 182 -7.97 -7.56 7.03
C GLY A 182 -7.58 -6.97 5.69
N PHE A 183 -6.62 -7.59 5.03
CA PHE A 183 -6.13 -7.11 3.74
C PHE A 183 -7.22 -7.22 2.65
N GLY A 184 -7.91 -8.35 2.55
CA GLY A 184 -9.06 -8.51 1.64
C GLY A 184 -10.25 -7.61 1.98
N GLY A 185 -10.53 -7.43 3.29
CA GLY A 185 -11.59 -6.55 3.79
C GLY A 185 -11.39 -5.08 3.43
N GLY A 186 -10.13 -4.63 3.31
CA GLY A 186 -9.80 -3.26 2.88
C GLY A 186 -10.33 -2.93 1.49
N ALA A 187 -10.21 -3.85 0.55
CA ALA A 187 -10.78 -3.68 -0.80
C ALA A 187 -12.31 -3.67 -0.78
N MET A 188 -12.92 -4.52 0.05
CA MET A 188 -14.38 -4.59 0.17
C MET A 188 -15.01 -3.28 0.65
N ILE A 189 -14.33 -2.55 1.55
CA ILE A 189 -14.77 -1.25 2.04
C ILE A 189 -14.29 -0.12 1.11
N GLY A 190 -13.04 -0.18 0.71
CA GLY A 190 -12.37 0.89 -0.04
C GLY A 190 -12.88 1.06 -1.46
N SER A 191 -13.24 -0.03 -2.16
CA SER A 191 -13.71 0.07 -3.55
C SER A 191 -15.05 0.81 -3.68
N PRO A 192 -16.10 0.50 -2.91
CA PRO A 192 -17.32 1.30 -2.93
C PRO A 192 -17.10 2.76 -2.52
N LEU A 193 -16.28 2.99 -1.48
CA LEU A 193 -15.94 4.34 -1.05
C LEU A 193 -15.25 5.14 -2.15
N ALA A 194 -14.28 4.53 -2.83
CA ALA A 194 -13.58 5.16 -3.96
C ALA A 194 -14.55 5.48 -5.11
N ALA A 195 -15.47 4.56 -5.42
CA ALA A 195 -16.48 4.78 -6.45
C ALA A 195 -17.40 5.96 -6.12
N GLU A 196 -17.85 6.09 -4.87
CA GLU A 196 -18.68 7.24 -4.44
C GLU A 196 -17.89 8.55 -4.44
N LEU A 197 -16.64 8.54 -3.97
CA LEU A 197 -15.78 9.73 -4.02
C LEU A 197 -15.53 10.17 -5.47
N MET A 198 -15.29 9.25 -6.38
CA MET A 198 -15.14 9.58 -7.80
C MET A 198 -16.40 10.22 -8.39
N LYS A 199 -17.61 9.79 -8.00
CA LYS A 199 -18.86 10.44 -8.44
C LYS A 199 -18.99 11.88 -7.93
N ILE A 200 -18.50 12.15 -6.73
CA ILE A 200 -18.59 13.48 -6.10
C ILE A 200 -17.55 14.45 -6.68
N PHE A 201 -16.33 13.97 -6.94
CA PHE A 201 -15.20 14.83 -7.28
C PHE A 201 -14.78 14.77 -8.76
N ALA A 202 -15.22 13.77 -9.53
CA ALA A 202 -14.95 13.67 -10.97
C ALA A 202 -16.08 14.32 -11.79
N THR A 203 -16.31 15.63 -11.57
CA THR A 203 -17.22 16.47 -12.38
C THR A 203 -16.44 17.26 -13.39
#